data_e301fe76a88934acf15af670f4c4f0e6
#
_entry.id   e301fe76a88934acf15af670f4c4f0e6
#
_cell.length_a   1.000
_cell.length_b   1.000
_cell.length_c   1.000
_cell.angle_alpha   90.00
_cell.angle_beta   90.00
_cell.angle_gamma   90.00
#
_symmetry.space_group_name_H-M   'P 1'
#
loop_
_entity.id
_entity.type
_entity.pdbx_description
1 polymer ?
#
loop_
_entity_poly.entity_id
_entity_poly.type
_entity_poly.pdbx_seq_one_letter_code
_entity_poly.pdbx_strand_id
1 'polypeptide(L)'
;MQPRFLSLTIMFCLSLVFLSHETFSQELKVDAKLDQRVKSFLDGRATTWRDANVPYADGRLLYDIIIKNKYTRALEIGTSTGHSATWIAWALSKTGGKLITIEIEESKYRQALANFKEAGLSEYIDARLANAHDLVEELKGPFDFIFSDADKDWYTNYFKALAPKLTVGGCYVTHNVSAGGGFGMGRFGGRGGMGGASGDYYSYVTSLTNFESTVNNNGAGILISYKRSDK
;
A
#
# COMPACT_ATOMS: atom_id res chain seq x y z
N MET A 1 56.05 30.40 -58.90
CA MET A 1 55.15 30.86 -57.77
C MET A 1 54.07 29.83 -57.59
N GLN A 2 54.20 29.00 -56.56
CA GLN A 2 53.14 28.06 -56.20
C GLN A 2 52.52 28.51 -54.86
N PRO A 3 51.16 28.51 -54.70
CA PRO A 3 50.52 28.84 -53.42
C PRO A 3 50.55 27.59 -52.54
N ARG A 4 51.01 27.81 -51.29
CA ARG A 4 50.95 26.86 -50.21
C ARG A 4 49.52 26.88 -49.62
N PHE A 5 48.80 25.74 -49.70
CA PHE A 5 47.53 25.52 -48.98
C PHE A 5 47.86 25.15 -47.53
N LEU A 6 47.40 25.97 -46.61
CA LEU A 6 47.46 25.72 -45.18
C LEU A 6 46.24 24.93 -44.79
N SER A 7 46.43 23.64 -44.45
CA SER A 7 45.37 22.77 -43.96
C SER A 7 45.15 23.04 -42.48
N LEU A 8 43.97 23.59 -42.13
CA LEU A 8 43.54 23.84 -40.76
C LEU A 8 42.80 22.62 -40.25
N THR A 9 43.46 21.76 -39.47
CA THR A 9 42.84 20.60 -38.82
C THR A 9 42.09 21.07 -37.57
N ILE A 10 40.77 21.12 -37.66
CA ILE A 10 39.91 21.40 -36.49
C ILE A 10 39.77 20.10 -35.72
N MET A 11 40.39 20.06 -34.53
CA MET A 11 40.29 18.99 -33.58
C MET A 11 39.01 19.21 -32.73
N PHE A 12 37.96 18.42 -33.00
CA PHE A 12 36.72 18.43 -32.27
C PHE A 12 36.91 17.62 -30.98
N CYS A 13 37.17 18.28 -29.86
CA CYS A 13 37.14 17.66 -28.54
C CYS A 13 35.70 17.36 -28.14
N LEU A 14 35.27 16.08 -28.29
CA LEU A 14 34.03 15.59 -27.69
C LEU A 14 34.26 15.42 -26.19
N SER A 15 33.87 16.40 -25.40
CA SER A 15 33.75 16.24 -23.94
C SER A 15 32.50 15.39 -23.64
N LEU A 16 32.71 14.11 -23.35
CA LEU A 16 31.70 13.24 -22.76
C LEU A 16 31.40 13.73 -21.34
N VAL A 17 30.31 14.46 -21.19
CA VAL A 17 29.73 14.77 -19.86
C VAL A 17 29.07 13.48 -19.38
N PHE A 18 29.75 12.72 -18.51
CA PHE A 18 29.13 11.69 -17.72
C PHE A 18 28.20 12.37 -16.70
N LEU A 19 26.90 12.44 -17.01
CA LEU A 19 25.90 12.68 -15.99
C LEU A 19 25.85 11.42 -15.10
N SER A 20 26.58 11.46 -13.99
CA SER A 20 26.36 10.53 -12.89
C SER A 20 24.96 10.81 -12.36
N HIS A 21 24.01 9.92 -12.68
CA HIS A 21 22.74 9.86 -11.97
C HIS A 21 23.07 9.36 -10.57
N GLU A 22 23.30 10.28 -9.67
CA GLU A 22 23.28 9.99 -8.24
C GLU A 22 21.84 9.57 -7.92
N THR A 23 21.61 8.25 -7.81
CA THR A 23 20.40 7.71 -7.21
C THR A 23 20.43 8.14 -5.75
N PHE A 24 19.77 9.24 -5.45
CA PHE A 24 19.54 9.70 -4.07
C PHE A 24 18.68 8.63 -3.40
N SER A 25 19.33 7.69 -2.74
CA SER A 25 18.63 6.70 -1.91
C SER A 25 17.97 7.48 -0.78
N GLN A 26 16.65 7.67 -0.84
CA GLN A 26 15.89 8.33 0.21
C GLN A 26 16.15 7.60 1.53
N GLU A 27 16.84 8.26 2.46
CA GLU A 27 17.06 7.71 3.80
C GLU A 27 15.75 7.70 4.58
N LEU A 28 15.57 6.65 5.39
CA LEU A 28 14.40 6.55 6.26
C LEU A 28 14.51 7.57 7.39
N LYS A 29 13.42 8.28 7.65
CA LYS A 29 13.35 9.23 8.78
C LYS A 29 13.35 8.47 10.10
N VAL A 30 14.13 8.92 11.05
CA VAL A 30 14.20 8.37 12.41
C VAL A 30 13.54 9.34 13.39
N ASP A 31 12.45 8.93 14.00
CA ASP A 31 11.81 9.62 15.12
C ASP A 31 11.56 8.60 16.24
N ALA A 32 12.54 8.50 17.14
CA ALA A 32 12.52 7.53 18.23
C ALA A 32 11.34 7.78 19.20
N LYS A 33 10.89 9.01 19.38
CA LYS A 33 9.77 9.36 20.26
C LYS A 33 8.45 8.91 19.65
N LEU A 34 8.25 9.14 18.37
CA LEU A 34 7.08 8.65 17.63
C LEU A 34 7.08 7.11 17.62
N ASP A 35 8.22 6.48 17.35
CA ASP A 35 8.33 5.02 17.33
C ASP A 35 7.93 4.39 18.65
N GLN A 36 8.45 4.91 19.74
CA GLN A 36 8.10 4.42 21.07
C GLN A 36 6.60 4.60 21.35
N ARG A 37 6.03 5.74 20.95
CA ARG A 37 4.61 6.04 21.13
C ARG A 37 3.72 5.07 20.34
N VAL A 38 3.99 4.90 19.05
CA VAL A 38 3.22 3.99 18.18
C VAL A 38 3.35 2.55 18.66
N LYS A 39 4.57 2.12 18.99
CA LYS A 39 4.80 0.77 19.51
C LYS A 39 4.02 0.54 20.81
N SER A 40 4.09 1.44 21.76
CA SER A 40 3.34 1.33 23.03
C SER A 40 1.83 1.30 22.81
N PHE A 41 1.33 2.10 21.85
CA PHE A 41 -0.08 2.12 21.46
C PHE A 41 -0.52 0.76 20.88
N LEU A 42 0.24 0.19 19.95
CA LEU A 42 -0.06 -1.11 19.32
C LEU A 42 0.04 -2.27 20.32
N ASP A 43 1.10 -2.32 21.11
CA ASP A 43 1.33 -3.37 22.11
C ASP A 43 0.24 -3.34 23.21
N GLY A 44 -0.15 -2.17 23.67
CA GLY A 44 -1.23 -1.98 24.65
C GLY A 44 -2.60 -2.47 24.18
N ARG A 45 -2.80 -2.60 22.87
CA ARG A 45 -4.05 -3.05 22.25
C ARG A 45 -3.99 -4.43 21.60
N ALA A 46 -2.84 -5.10 21.63
CA ALA A 46 -2.63 -6.37 20.95
C ALA A 46 -3.67 -7.46 21.29
N THR A 47 -4.23 -7.43 22.52
CA THR A 47 -5.24 -8.39 22.98
C THR A 47 -6.68 -7.85 22.95
N THR A 48 -6.87 -6.55 22.81
CA THR A 48 -8.18 -5.88 22.90
C THR A 48 -8.72 -5.41 21.53
N TRP A 49 -7.85 -5.28 20.54
CA TRP A 49 -8.24 -4.89 19.19
C TRP A 49 -8.89 -6.06 18.46
N ARG A 50 -10.21 -6.16 18.52
CA ARG A 50 -10.95 -7.34 18.05
C ARG A 50 -11.87 -7.09 16.86
N ASP A 51 -12.46 -5.93 16.77
CA ASP A 51 -13.56 -5.67 15.84
C ASP A 51 -13.09 -5.45 14.40
N ALA A 52 -13.17 -6.49 13.58
CA ALA A 52 -12.83 -6.43 12.14
C ALA A 52 -11.48 -5.73 11.84
N ASN A 53 -10.50 -5.91 12.72
CA ASN A 53 -9.15 -5.39 12.53
C ASN A 53 -8.20 -6.53 12.13
N VAL A 54 -7.18 -6.18 11.36
CA VAL A 54 -6.16 -7.14 10.94
C VAL A 54 -5.40 -7.72 12.15
N PRO A 55 -4.96 -8.99 12.10
CA PRO A 55 -4.03 -9.53 13.09
C PRO A 55 -2.74 -8.70 13.17
N TYR A 56 -2.08 -8.71 14.33
CA TYR A 56 -0.82 -7.98 14.53
C TYR A 56 0.25 -8.37 13.50
N ALA A 57 0.34 -9.66 13.14
CA ALA A 57 1.28 -10.15 12.13
C ALA A 57 1.01 -9.55 10.73
N ASP A 58 -0.27 -9.39 10.37
CA ASP A 58 -0.68 -8.82 9.09
C ASP A 58 -0.36 -7.32 9.05
N GLY A 59 -0.66 -6.59 10.14
CA GLY A 59 -0.27 -5.18 10.25
C GLY A 59 1.25 -4.98 10.14
N ARG A 60 2.04 -5.84 10.78
CA ARG A 60 3.50 -5.81 10.67
C ARG A 60 3.97 -6.06 9.24
N LEU A 61 3.33 -6.99 8.52
CA LEU A 61 3.65 -7.27 7.13
C LEU A 61 3.40 -6.05 6.23
N LEU A 62 2.28 -5.31 6.43
CA LEU A 62 2.00 -4.06 5.70
C LEU A 62 3.11 -3.03 5.94
N TYR A 63 3.51 -2.85 7.20
CA TYR A 63 4.63 -1.97 7.57
C TYR A 63 5.91 -2.37 6.84
N ASP A 64 6.30 -3.65 6.89
CA ASP A 64 7.56 -4.14 6.31
C ASP A 64 7.58 -4.00 4.77
N ILE A 65 6.44 -4.20 4.08
CA ILE A 65 6.31 -3.99 2.63
C ILE A 65 6.58 -2.51 2.29
N ILE A 66 5.98 -1.57 3.02
CA ILE A 66 6.14 -0.13 2.77
C ILE A 66 7.59 0.31 3.01
N ILE A 67 8.20 -0.11 4.12
CA ILE A 67 9.60 0.21 4.45
C ILE A 67 10.56 -0.34 3.40
N LYS A 68 10.41 -1.63 3.04
CA LYS A 68 11.29 -2.29 2.07
C LYS A 68 11.29 -1.59 0.71
N ASN A 69 10.11 -1.16 0.26
CA ASN A 69 9.95 -0.55 -1.07
C ASN A 69 9.98 0.98 -1.04
N LYS A 70 10.07 1.60 0.16
CA LYS A 70 10.07 3.06 0.38
C LYS A 70 8.84 3.75 -0.20
N TYR A 71 7.67 3.11 -0.09
CA TYR A 71 6.42 3.67 -0.57
C TYR A 71 6.03 4.92 0.21
N THR A 72 5.38 5.87 -0.48
CA THR A 72 5.06 7.21 0.05
C THR A 72 3.62 7.64 -0.18
N ARG A 73 2.88 6.98 -1.05
CA ARG A 73 1.49 7.34 -1.39
C ARG A 73 0.58 6.14 -1.26
N ALA A 74 0.07 5.95 -0.05
CA ALA A 74 -0.77 4.80 0.26
C ALA A 74 -2.26 5.14 0.23
N LEU A 75 -3.06 4.14 -0.16
CA LEU A 75 -4.51 4.12 -0.06
C LEU A 75 -4.94 2.88 0.72
N GLU A 76 -5.90 3.03 1.62
CA GLU A 76 -6.58 1.95 2.31
C GLU A 76 -8.09 2.04 2.10
N ILE A 77 -8.72 0.90 1.82
CA ILE A 77 -10.17 0.75 1.73
C ILE A 77 -10.63 -0.14 2.88
N GLY A 78 -11.41 0.41 3.81
CA GLY A 78 -11.83 -0.26 5.03
C GLY A 78 -10.92 0.08 6.21
N THR A 79 -11.12 1.26 6.80
CA THR A 79 -10.34 1.74 7.96
C THR A 79 -10.67 0.96 9.22
N SER A 80 -11.95 0.57 9.41
CA SER A 80 -12.48 0.09 10.68
C SER A 80 -12.09 1.05 11.82
N THR A 81 -11.56 0.53 12.94
CA THR A 81 -11.10 1.37 14.04
C THR A 81 -9.61 1.78 13.91
N GLY A 82 -8.96 1.50 12.76
CA GLY A 82 -7.68 2.08 12.37
C GLY A 82 -6.43 1.26 12.70
N HIS A 83 -6.54 -0.06 12.91
CA HIS A 83 -5.37 -0.88 13.23
C HIS A 83 -4.37 -0.97 12.06
N SER A 84 -4.82 -1.40 10.88
CA SER A 84 -4.01 -1.44 9.66
C SER A 84 -3.50 -0.06 9.28
N ALA A 85 -4.39 0.96 9.30
CA ALA A 85 -4.01 2.35 9.06
C ALA A 85 -2.87 2.83 9.96
N THR A 86 -2.85 2.41 11.24
CA THR A 86 -1.78 2.75 12.19
C THR A 86 -0.43 2.16 11.74
N TRP A 87 -0.40 0.88 11.32
CA TRP A 87 0.81 0.24 10.81
C TRP A 87 1.31 0.88 9.52
N ILE A 88 0.41 1.13 8.58
CA ILE A 88 0.70 1.76 7.29
C ILE A 88 1.25 3.18 7.52
N ALA A 89 0.57 3.99 8.32
CA ALA A 89 0.97 5.37 8.61
C ALA A 89 2.29 5.44 9.39
N TRP A 90 2.55 4.49 10.29
CA TRP A 90 3.84 4.40 10.96
C TRP A 90 4.99 4.16 9.96
N ALA A 91 4.82 3.23 9.02
CA ALA A 91 5.80 3.02 7.95
C ALA A 91 5.97 4.28 7.08
N LEU A 92 4.86 4.93 6.70
CA LEU A 92 4.88 6.16 5.90
C LEU A 92 5.55 7.34 6.62
N SER A 93 5.48 7.41 7.96
CA SER A 93 6.23 8.40 8.72
C SER A 93 7.75 8.28 8.51
N LYS A 94 8.25 7.07 8.25
CA LYS A 94 9.67 6.79 7.94
C LYS A 94 10.03 7.14 6.51
N THR A 95 9.13 6.86 5.58
CA THR A 95 9.37 7.09 4.15
C THR A 95 8.99 8.50 3.70
N GLY A 96 8.41 9.33 4.59
CA GLY A 96 7.96 10.68 4.27
C GLY A 96 6.66 10.73 3.49
N GLY A 97 5.87 9.66 3.55
CA GLY A 97 4.62 9.51 2.82
C GLY A 97 3.37 9.86 3.61
N LYS A 98 2.21 9.63 2.97
CA LYS A 98 0.87 9.80 3.56
C LYS A 98 -0.09 8.70 3.12
N LEU A 99 -1.02 8.38 4.01
CA LEU A 99 -2.13 7.45 3.80
C LEU A 99 -3.42 8.22 3.56
N ILE A 100 -4.18 7.83 2.52
CA ILE A 100 -5.61 8.07 2.44
C ILE A 100 -6.31 6.80 2.92
N THR A 101 -7.25 6.89 3.88
CA THR A 101 -8.03 5.75 4.35
C THR A 101 -9.51 6.06 4.34
N ILE A 102 -10.36 5.08 3.97
CA ILE A 102 -11.79 5.28 3.73
C ILE A 102 -12.59 4.38 4.67
N GLU A 103 -13.54 4.97 5.39
CA GLU A 103 -14.50 4.29 6.24
C GLU A 103 -15.92 4.76 5.93
N ILE A 104 -16.87 3.84 5.87
CA ILE A 104 -18.27 4.14 5.62
C ILE A 104 -19.07 4.33 6.90
N GLU A 105 -18.63 3.69 8.01
CA GLU A 105 -19.33 3.73 9.28
C GLU A 105 -18.81 4.87 10.17
N GLU A 106 -19.65 5.86 10.45
CA GLU A 106 -19.27 7.06 11.20
C GLU A 106 -18.70 6.75 12.59
N SER A 107 -19.25 5.75 13.28
CA SER A 107 -18.79 5.37 14.63
C SER A 107 -17.34 4.85 14.59
N LYS A 108 -17.01 3.99 13.63
CA LYS A 108 -15.67 3.46 13.43
C LYS A 108 -14.70 4.55 12.97
N TYR A 109 -15.13 5.39 12.03
CA TYR A 109 -14.36 6.54 11.58
C TYR A 109 -13.94 7.44 12.74
N ARG A 110 -14.89 7.81 13.63
CA ARG A 110 -14.59 8.65 14.81
C ARG A 110 -13.62 7.96 15.76
N GLN A 111 -13.78 6.66 15.97
CA GLN A 111 -12.87 5.88 16.81
C GLN A 111 -11.47 5.80 16.19
N ALA A 112 -11.36 5.60 14.87
CA ALA A 112 -10.09 5.61 14.14
C ALA A 112 -9.36 6.95 14.30
N LEU A 113 -10.04 8.09 14.16
CA LEU A 113 -9.45 9.41 14.38
C LEU A 113 -8.88 9.58 15.79
N ALA A 114 -9.61 9.08 16.82
CA ALA A 114 -9.13 9.10 18.19
C ALA A 114 -7.87 8.23 18.37
N ASN A 115 -7.85 7.04 17.77
CA ASN A 115 -6.72 6.12 17.78
C ASN A 115 -5.50 6.72 17.06
N PHE A 116 -5.67 7.36 15.90
CA PHE A 116 -4.58 8.03 15.18
C PHE A 116 -3.97 9.18 15.99
N LYS A 117 -4.80 9.96 16.67
CA LYS A 117 -4.36 11.02 17.57
C LYS A 117 -3.58 10.46 18.76
N GLU A 118 -4.06 9.39 19.37
CA GLU A 118 -3.38 8.73 20.50
C GLU A 118 -2.03 8.14 20.08
N ALA A 119 -1.97 7.48 18.89
CA ALA A 119 -0.74 6.96 18.33
C ALA A 119 0.25 8.06 17.87
N GLY A 120 -0.21 9.32 17.68
CA GLY A 120 0.62 10.42 17.19
C GLY A 120 0.80 10.43 15.67
N LEU A 121 -0.12 9.79 14.94
CA LEU A 121 0.00 9.59 13.49
C LEU A 121 -0.96 10.45 12.65
N SER A 122 -1.75 11.34 13.26
CA SER A 122 -2.78 12.11 12.56
C SER A 122 -2.26 12.92 11.37
N GLU A 123 -1.02 13.40 11.41
CA GLU A 123 -0.43 14.16 10.31
C GLU A 123 -0.07 13.33 9.07
N TYR A 124 0.03 12.01 9.25
CA TYR A 124 0.35 11.05 8.17
C TYR A 124 -0.90 10.43 7.53
N ILE A 125 -2.11 10.77 8.02
CA ILE A 125 -3.37 10.12 7.64
C ILE A 125 -4.39 11.16 7.18
N ASP A 126 -4.92 10.98 5.96
CA ASP A 126 -6.12 11.64 5.43
C ASP A 126 -7.27 10.62 5.53
N ALA A 127 -8.00 10.63 6.65
CA ALA A 127 -9.12 9.75 6.88
C ALA A 127 -10.41 10.35 6.28
N ARG A 128 -11.16 9.54 5.53
CA ARG A 128 -12.37 9.97 4.82
C ARG A 128 -13.57 9.13 5.24
N LEU A 129 -14.63 9.80 5.70
CA LEU A 129 -15.93 9.19 5.91
C LEU A 129 -16.69 9.20 4.58
N ALA A 130 -16.70 8.08 3.88
CA ALA A 130 -17.30 7.98 2.55
C ALA A 130 -17.62 6.52 2.17
N ASN A 131 -18.50 6.35 1.17
CA ASN A 131 -18.65 5.08 0.50
C ASN A 131 -17.48 4.87 -0.47
N ALA A 132 -16.70 3.81 -0.26
CA ALA A 132 -15.55 3.51 -1.11
C ALA A 132 -15.95 3.15 -2.56
N HIS A 133 -17.15 2.58 -2.80
CA HIS A 133 -17.63 2.28 -4.14
C HIS A 133 -17.63 3.51 -5.06
N ASP A 134 -18.00 4.66 -4.51
CA ASP A 134 -18.05 5.91 -5.26
C ASP A 134 -16.67 6.60 -5.26
N LEU A 135 -16.04 6.67 -4.09
CA LEU A 135 -14.83 7.47 -3.91
C LEU A 135 -13.62 6.91 -4.69
N VAL A 136 -13.48 5.57 -4.85
CA VAL A 136 -12.34 4.99 -5.56
C VAL A 136 -12.25 5.42 -7.03
N GLU A 137 -13.38 5.73 -7.66
CA GLU A 137 -13.39 6.25 -9.04
C GLU A 137 -12.88 7.70 -9.12
N GLU A 138 -13.19 8.52 -8.11
CA GLU A 138 -12.83 9.93 -8.04
C GLU A 138 -11.37 10.16 -7.63
N LEU A 139 -10.79 9.22 -6.87
CA LEU A 139 -9.43 9.34 -6.38
C LEU A 139 -8.42 9.42 -7.52
N LYS A 140 -7.56 10.43 -7.45
CA LYS A 140 -6.47 10.62 -8.42
C LYS A 140 -5.19 9.96 -7.92
N GLY A 141 -4.68 9.00 -8.69
CA GLY A 141 -3.34 8.45 -8.48
C GLY A 141 -2.23 9.48 -8.77
N PRO A 142 -0.98 9.03 -8.88
CA PRO A 142 -0.58 7.65 -8.68
C PRO A 142 -0.50 7.27 -7.20
N PHE A 143 -0.76 6.00 -6.89
CA PHE A 143 -0.45 5.36 -5.60
C PHE A 143 0.74 4.41 -5.80
N ASP A 144 1.50 4.16 -4.74
CA ASP A 144 2.57 3.16 -4.74
C ASP A 144 2.24 1.98 -3.82
N PHE A 145 1.27 2.17 -2.90
CA PHE A 145 0.76 1.13 -2.03
C PHE A 145 -0.77 1.23 -1.88
N ILE A 146 -1.48 0.11 -2.06
CA ILE A 146 -2.93 0.03 -1.86
C ILE A 146 -3.23 -1.17 -0.98
N PHE A 147 -4.03 -0.96 0.09
CA PHE A 147 -4.56 -2.01 0.95
C PHE A 147 -6.08 -2.05 0.86
N SER A 148 -6.65 -3.23 0.57
CA SER A 148 -8.09 -3.45 0.44
C SER A 148 -8.57 -4.48 1.44
N ASP A 149 -9.40 -4.04 2.41
CA ASP A 149 -10.00 -4.87 3.44
C ASP A 149 -11.43 -4.40 3.81
N ALA A 150 -12.22 -4.05 2.80
CA ALA A 150 -13.63 -3.71 2.96
C ALA A 150 -14.56 -4.89 2.61
N ASP A 151 -15.65 -4.62 1.90
CA ASP A 151 -16.61 -5.61 1.47
C ASP A 151 -16.03 -6.52 0.36
N LYS A 152 -16.03 -7.81 0.62
CA LYS A 152 -15.29 -8.79 -0.18
C LYS A 152 -15.90 -9.03 -1.56
N ASP A 153 -17.20 -8.82 -1.68
CA ASP A 153 -17.92 -8.94 -2.96
C ASP A 153 -17.49 -7.84 -3.97
N TRP A 154 -16.88 -6.76 -3.47
CA TRP A 154 -16.39 -5.65 -4.30
C TRP A 154 -14.88 -5.70 -4.60
N TYR A 155 -14.14 -6.65 -4.09
CA TYR A 155 -12.68 -6.73 -4.28
C TYR A 155 -12.23 -6.62 -5.75
N THR A 156 -12.92 -7.31 -6.67
CA THR A 156 -12.61 -7.24 -8.10
C THR A 156 -12.88 -5.85 -8.66
N ASN A 157 -13.93 -5.17 -8.21
CA ASN A 157 -14.26 -3.81 -8.65
C ASN A 157 -13.24 -2.80 -8.11
N TYR A 158 -12.88 -2.87 -6.82
CA TYR A 158 -11.81 -2.04 -6.25
C TYR A 158 -10.49 -2.22 -6.98
N PHE A 159 -10.11 -3.48 -7.27
CA PHE A 159 -8.88 -3.74 -7.99
C PHE A 159 -8.92 -3.14 -9.41
N LYS A 160 -10.00 -3.34 -10.16
CA LYS A 160 -10.17 -2.78 -11.51
C LYS A 160 -10.12 -1.25 -11.54
N ALA A 161 -10.72 -0.58 -10.55
CA ALA A 161 -10.73 0.89 -10.45
C ALA A 161 -9.35 1.45 -10.05
N LEU A 162 -8.59 0.73 -9.24
CA LEU A 162 -7.38 1.24 -8.60
C LEU A 162 -6.07 0.72 -9.20
N ALA A 163 -6.04 -0.47 -9.81
CA ALA A 163 -4.84 -1.00 -10.47
C ALA A 163 -4.26 -0.08 -11.56
N PRO A 164 -5.07 0.62 -12.37
CA PRO A 164 -4.55 1.63 -13.29
C PRO A 164 -3.90 2.84 -12.60
N LYS A 165 -4.32 3.14 -11.36
CA LYS A 165 -3.81 4.25 -10.54
C LYS A 165 -2.59 3.87 -9.70
N LEU A 166 -2.21 2.58 -9.71
CA LEU A 166 -1.00 2.08 -9.06
C LEU A 166 0.21 2.24 -9.98
N THR A 167 1.33 2.72 -9.45
CA THR A 167 2.59 2.84 -10.19
C THR A 167 3.17 1.47 -10.55
N VAL A 168 3.96 1.39 -11.61
CA VAL A 168 4.82 0.22 -11.87
C VAL A 168 5.82 0.10 -10.71
N GLY A 169 5.98 -1.10 -10.17
CA GLY A 169 6.71 -1.36 -8.92
C GLY A 169 5.88 -1.17 -7.64
N GLY A 170 4.68 -0.60 -7.75
CA GLY A 170 3.75 -0.48 -6.63
C GLY A 170 3.13 -1.82 -6.22
N CYS A 171 2.54 -1.85 -5.02
CA CYS A 171 1.99 -3.05 -4.40
C CYS A 171 0.50 -2.87 -4.08
N TYR A 172 -0.34 -3.78 -4.58
CA TYR A 172 -1.74 -3.93 -4.18
C TYR A 172 -1.85 -5.12 -3.22
N VAL A 173 -2.36 -4.87 -2.01
CA VAL A 173 -2.51 -5.87 -0.96
C VAL A 173 -3.97 -6.07 -0.64
N THR A 174 -4.44 -7.32 -0.60
CA THR A 174 -5.84 -7.64 -0.26
C THR A 174 -5.89 -8.62 0.90
N HIS A 175 -6.68 -8.29 1.91
CA HIS A 175 -6.82 -9.08 3.14
C HIS A 175 -7.87 -10.19 3.00
N ASN A 176 -7.76 -11.24 3.84
CA ASN A 176 -8.64 -12.41 3.86
C ASN A 176 -8.73 -13.16 2.52
N VAL A 177 -7.65 -13.23 1.77
CA VAL A 177 -7.53 -14.03 0.54
C VAL A 177 -6.57 -15.18 0.77
N SER A 178 -6.99 -16.40 0.45
CA SER A 178 -6.15 -17.61 0.54
C SER A 178 -5.97 -18.28 -0.82
N ALA A 179 -4.85 -18.98 -1.00
CA ALA A 179 -4.61 -19.80 -2.17
C ALA A 179 -5.69 -20.92 -2.26
N GLY A 180 -6.40 -20.98 -3.38
CA GLY A 180 -7.54 -21.91 -3.57
C GLY A 180 -8.92 -21.26 -3.39
N GLY A 181 -8.98 -19.92 -3.20
CA GLY A 181 -10.23 -19.16 -3.26
C GLY A 181 -11.14 -19.27 -2.04
N GLY A 182 -10.66 -19.86 -0.94
CA GLY A 182 -11.35 -19.81 0.35
C GLY A 182 -10.99 -18.55 1.12
N PHE A 183 -11.91 -18.02 1.93
CA PHE A 183 -11.54 -17.07 2.97
C PHE A 183 -10.65 -17.78 3.99
N GLY A 184 -9.50 -17.20 4.33
CA GLY A 184 -8.71 -17.67 5.46
C GLY A 184 -9.64 -17.82 6.67
N MET A 185 -9.62 -19.00 7.32
CA MET A 185 -10.50 -19.34 8.43
C MET A 185 -10.17 -18.50 9.67
N GLY A 186 -10.48 -17.20 9.61
CA GLY A 186 -10.72 -16.41 10.80
C GLY A 186 -12.09 -16.83 11.36
N ARG A 187 -12.18 -17.09 12.61
CA ARG A 187 -13.21 -17.66 13.52
C ARG A 187 -14.68 -17.15 13.38
N PHE A 188 -15.04 -16.55 12.24
CA PHE A 188 -16.39 -16.08 11.91
C PHE A 188 -16.97 -16.86 10.70
N GLY A 189 -16.95 -18.19 10.77
CA GLY A 189 -17.68 -19.07 9.88
C GLY A 189 -19.19 -18.93 10.08
N GLY A 190 -19.78 -17.85 9.60
CA GLY A 190 -21.22 -17.76 9.33
C GLY A 190 -21.56 -18.71 8.18
N ARG A 191 -22.51 -19.59 8.40
CA ARG A 191 -23.13 -20.50 7.42
C ARG A 191 -23.79 -19.69 6.30
N GLY A 192 -23.08 -19.47 5.19
CA GLY A 192 -23.66 -18.82 4.00
C GLY A 192 -22.55 -18.53 2.96
N GLY A 193 -22.46 -19.34 1.97
CA GLY A 193 -21.97 -19.21 0.60
C GLY A 193 -21.04 -18.07 0.16
N MET A 194 -20.06 -17.63 0.95
CA MET A 194 -19.12 -16.55 0.56
C MET A 194 -17.85 -17.07 -0.14
N GLY A 195 -17.76 -18.34 -0.50
CA GLY A 195 -16.61 -18.91 -1.19
C GLY A 195 -16.44 -18.47 -2.65
N GLY A 196 -17.49 -17.97 -3.28
CA GLY A 196 -17.49 -17.60 -4.70
C GLY A 196 -16.67 -16.32 -4.97
N ALA A 197 -17.01 -15.22 -4.34
CA ALA A 197 -16.44 -13.90 -4.69
C ALA A 197 -14.93 -13.79 -4.45
N SER A 198 -14.39 -14.35 -3.36
CA SER A 198 -12.94 -14.31 -3.10
C SER A 198 -12.15 -15.27 -3.98
N GLY A 199 -12.75 -16.42 -4.39
CA GLY A 199 -12.16 -17.34 -5.33
C GLY A 199 -12.06 -16.77 -6.72
N ASP A 200 -13.10 -16.09 -7.16
CA ASP A 200 -13.13 -15.38 -8.44
C ASP A 200 -12.10 -14.23 -8.45
N TYR A 201 -12.02 -13.48 -7.36
CA TYR A 201 -11.02 -12.40 -7.21
C TYR A 201 -9.59 -12.93 -7.25
N TYR A 202 -9.26 -13.98 -6.47
CA TYR A 202 -7.95 -14.61 -6.47
C TYR A 202 -7.56 -15.08 -7.87
N SER A 203 -8.45 -15.83 -8.53
CA SER A 203 -8.24 -16.35 -9.88
C SER A 203 -8.04 -15.22 -10.89
N TYR A 204 -8.83 -14.15 -10.78
CA TYR A 204 -8.71 -12.98 -11.63
C TYR A 204 -7.35 -12.30 -11.47
N VAL A 205 -6.94 -11.94 -10.24
CA VAL A 205 -5.69 -11.20 -10.02
C VAL A 205 -4.46 -12.04 -10.39
N THR A 206 -4.46 -13.35 -10.06
CA THR A 206 -3.34 -14.24 -10.38
C THR A 206 -3.23 -14.61 -11.85
N SER A 207 -4.28 -14.39 -12.65
CA SER A 207 -4.24 -14.55 -14.11
C SER A 207 -3.61 -13.37 -14.84
N LEU A 208 -3.43 -12.23 -14.17
CA LEU A 208 -2.89 -11.02 -14.79
C LEU A 208 -1.37 -11.13 -14.99
N THR A 209 -0.90 -11.00 -16.24
CA THR A 209 0.52 -11.12 -16.59
C THR A 209 1.36 -9.91 -16.19
N ASN A 210 0.73 -8.77 -15.97
CA ASN A 210 1.37 -7.52 -15.54
C ASN A 210 1.43 -7.36 -14.00
N PHE A 211 0.96 -8.37 -13.24
CA PHE A 211 1.11 -8.44 -11.80
C PHE A 211 1.81 -9.72 -11.38
N GLU A 212 2.72 -9.61 -10.43
CA GLU A 212 3.32 -10.75 -9.72
C GLU A 212 2.64 -10.88 -8.36
N SER A 213 1.88 -11.96 -8.17
CA SER A 213 1.01 -12.16 -7.03
C SER A 213 1.44 -13.34 -6.18
N THR A 214 1.48 -13.16 -4.86
CA THR A 214 1.79 -14.22 -3.88
C THR A 214 0.83 -14.14 -2.70
N VAL A 215 0.53 -15.28 -2.05
CA VAL A 215 -0.29 -15.33 -0.84
C VAL A 215 0.58 -15.56 0.38
N ASN A 216 0.39 -14.74 1.41
CA ASN A 216 0.95 -14.95 2.74
C ASN A 216 -0.15 -15.46 3.67
N ASN A 217 0.04 -16.66 4.22
CA ASN A 217 -0.92 -17.34 5.10
C ASN A 217 -0.52 -17.30 6.59
N ASN A 218 0.47 -16.48 6.98
CA ASN A 218 0.92 -16.39 8.37
C ASN A 218 -0.08 -15.67 9.30
N GLY A 219 -1.09 -15.01 8.75
CA GLY A 219 -2.17 -14.34 9.45
C GLY A 219 -3.53 -14.81 8.96
N ALA A 220 -4.41 -13.86 8.60
CA ALA A 220 -5.75 -14.13 8.09
C ALA A 220 -5.80 -14.38 6.57
N GLY A 221 -4.65 -14.49 5.91
CA GLY A 221 -4.51 -14.62 4.46
C GLY A 221 -4.42 -13.27 3.76
N ILE A 222 -3.27 -12.99 3.16
CA ILE A 222 -3.01 -11.75 2.43
C ILE A 222 -2.53 -12.08 1.03
N LEU A 223 -3.23 -11.57 0.00
CA LEU A 223 -2.75 -11.56 -1.38
C LEU A 223 -1.94 -10.30 -1.62
N ILE A 224 -0.67 -10.47 -2.00
CA ILE A 224 0.29 -9.40 -2.28
C ILE A 224 0.55 -9.41 -3.79
N SER A 225 0.25 -8.31 -4.47
CA SER A 225 0.33 -8.21 -5.93
C SER A 225 1.17 -6.99 -6.33
N TYR A 226 2.37 -7.24 -6.84
CA TYR A 226 3.26 -6.19 -7.35
C TYR A 226 2.98 -5.92 -8.83
N LYS A 227 2.74 -4.67 -9.19
CA LYS A 227 2.57 -4.25 -10.59
C LYS A 227 3.93 -4.23 -11.30
N ARG A 228 4.09 -5.05 -12.35
CA ARG A 228 5.35 -5.19 -13.11
C ARG A 228 5.39 -4.37 -14.39
N SER A 229 4.22 -4.10 -14.97
CA SER A 229 4.07 -3.23 -16.14
C SER A 229 2.67 -2.62 -16.20
N ASP A 230 2.44 -1.68 -17.10
CA ASP A 230 1.12 -1.09 -17.35
C ASP A 230 0.26 -1.93 -18.30
N LYS A 231 0.86 -2.92 -18.95
CA LYS A 231 0.23 -3.83 -19.93
C LYS A 231 0.71 -5.25 -19.70
#